data_1cfa43cc39e8d09d04ad2f4f073f4da7
#
_entry.id   1cfa43cc39e8d09d04ad2f4f073f4da7
#
_cell.length_a   1.000
_cell.length_b   1.000
_cell.length_c   1.000
_cell.angle_alpha   90.00
_cell.angle_beta   90.00
_cell.angle_gamma   90.00
#
_symmetry.space_group_name_H-M   'P 1'
#
loop_
_entity.id
_entity.type
_entity.pdbx_description
1 polymer ?
#
loop_
_entity_poly.entity_id
_entity_poly.type
_entity_poly.pdbx_seq_one_letter_code
_entity_poly.pdbx_strand_id
1 'polypeptide(L)'
;GYRNSQTTVLAPTGTIGLLMDCDTTGIEPDFALVKFKKLAGGGYFKIVNQSVPKALQKLGYTDAQLADIVSYVTGTNTFTGAPHCGRKALLQNGLTEREVEKAEKALRGVFDVGFALAPWVIGTEAYERLGIEPEVYNKPGFHLLRFWGHSDKEPQPGTAAAVNWDKEIGEINDVVIGRMTVEGAPHLRAEHLPVFDCANRCGKIGQRFLEPMAHVHMMAAAQPFLSGAISKTVNLPKESSVEDVEEIYKEGWKLGLKAIALYRDGSKSSQPL
;
A
#
# COMPACT_ATOMS: atom_id res chain seq x y z
N GLY A 1 12.44 -22.27 -43.85
CA GLY A 1 11.55 -21.48 -42.99
C GLY A 1 11.27 -22.19 -41.68
N TYR A 2 10.88 -21.43 -40.66
CA TYR A 2 10.49 -22.01 -39.38
C TYR A 2 9.07 -22.61 -39.48
N ARG A 3 8.84 -23.71 -38.72
CA ARG A 3 7.51 -24.34 -38.66
C ARG A 3 6.48 -23.44 -37.98
N ASN A 4 6.91 -22.75 -36.89
CA ASN A 4 6.06 -21.88 -36.09
C ASN A 4 6.41 -20.43 -36.35
N SER A 5 5.41 -19.56 -36.49
CA SER A 5 5.61 -18.12 -36.72
C SER A 5 5.99 -17.37 -35.47
N GLN A 6 5.60 -17.87 -34.28
CA GLN A 6 5.93 -17.31 -32.99
C GLN A 6 6.35 -18.41 -32.03
N THR A 7 7.52 -18.27 -31.42
CA THR A 7 8.11 -19.27 -30.52
C THR A 7 8.48 -18.72 -29.14
N THR A 8 8.55 -17.39 -29.01
CA THR A 8 8.88 -16.71 -27.75
C THR A 8 7.89 -15.59 -27.48
N VAL A 9 7.57 -15.38 -26.19
CA VAL A 9 6.60 -14.38 -25.71
C VAL A 9 6.95 -13.99 -24.27
N LEU A 10 6.61 -12.78 -23.87
CA LEU A 10 6.53 -12.43 -22.45
C LEU A 10 5.05 -12.46 -22.03
N ALA A 11 4.68 -13.58 -21.40
CA ALA A 11 3.33 -13.78 -20.88
C ALA A 11 3.12 -13.02 -19.55
N PRO A 12 1.88 -12.78 -19.11
CA PRO A 12 1.58 -12.14 -17.84
C PRO A 12 2.12 -12.90 -16.63
N THR A 13 2.17 -14.23 -16.69
CA THR A 13 2.67 -15.15 -15.64
C THR A 13 2.04 -14.94 -14.25
N GLY A 14 0.80 -14.42 -14.17
CA GLY A 14 0.14 -14.08 -12.92
C GLY A 14 0.07 -15.24 -11.94
N THR A 15 -0.61 -16.32 -12.31
CA THR A 15 -0.79 -17.52 -11.44
C THR A 15 0.54 -18.21 -11.16
N ILE A 16 1.41 -18.36 -12.15
CA ILE A 16 2.74 -18.96 -11.97
C ILE A 16 3.61 -18.10 -11.07
N GLY A 17 3.62 -16.79 -11.26
CA GLY A 17 4.37 -15.86 -10.42
C GLY A 17 3.93 -15.93 -8.96
N LEU A 18 2.61 -15.96 -8.72
CA LEU A 18 2.06 -16.10 -7.36
C LEU A 18 2.41 -17.47 -6.73
N LEU A 19 2.36 -18.54 -7.51
CA LEU A 19 2.74 -19.89 -7.03
C LEU A 19 4.23 -19.96 -6.67
N MET A 20 5.07 -19.26 -7.41
CA MET A 20 6.51 -19.24 -7.21
C MET A 20 6.97 -18.15 -6.21
N ASP A 21 6.05 -17.52 -5.51
CA ASP A 21 6.31 -16.44 -4.51
C ASP A 21 7.13 -15.28 -5.09
N CYS A 22 6.82 -14.89 -6.33
CA CYS A 22 7.43 -13.73 -6.98
C CYS A 22 6.75 -12.43 -6.54
N ASP A 23 7.54 -11.39 -6.29
CA ASP A 23 7.03 -10.05 -5.95
C ASP A 23 6.28 -9.40 -7.11
N THR A 24 6.74 -9.68 -8.36
CA THR A 24 6.13 -9.16 -9.61
C THR A 24 5.91 -10.30 -10.61
N THR A 25 5.15 -10.04 -11.67
CA THR A 25 4.80 -11.02 -12.69
C THR A 25 5.20 -10.54 -14.07
N GLY A 26 5.71 -11.45 -14.93
CA GLY A 26 6.15 -11.11 -16.28
C GLY A 26 7.23 -10.04 -16.29
N ILE A 27 7.04 -9.01 -17.11
CA ILE A 27 7.92 -7.82 -17.20
C ILE A 27 7.34 -6.63 -16.41
N GLU A 28 6.28 -6.84 -15.64
CA GLU A 28 5.67 -5.76 -14.88
C GLU A 28 6.59 -5.28 -13.75
N PRO A 29 6.70 -3.96 -13.51
CA PRO A 29 7.26 -3.45 -12.27
C PRO A 29 6.33 -3.75 -11.10
N ASP A 30 6.78 -3.54 -9.87
CA ASP A 30 5.87 -3.64 -8.75
C ASP A 30 4.79 -2.56 -8.84
N PHE A 31 3.57 -2.93 -8.48
CA PHE A 31 2.43 -2.01 -8.44
C PHE A 31 2.56 -1.02 -7.28
N ALA A 32 2.96 -1.53 -6.11
CA ALA A 32 3.25 -0.78 -4.90
C ALA A 32 4.19 -1.58 -4.01
N LEU A 33 5.03 -0.90 -3.21
CA LEU A 33 5.97 -1.55 -2.29
C LEU A 33 5.28 -2.36 -1.20
N VAL A 34 4.08 -1.94 -0.79
CA VAL A 34 3.23 -2.64 0.17
C VAL A 34 1.90 -2.94 -0.49
N LYS A 35 1.55 -4.21 -0.52
CA LYS A 35 0.32 -4.73 -1.12
C LYS A 35 -0.53 -5.42 -0.06
N PHE A 36 -1.85 -5.46 -0.27
CA PHE A 36 -2.77 -6.18 0.59
C PHE A 36 -3.41 -7.32 -0.20
N LYS A 37 -3.21 -8.53 0.27
CA LYS A 37 -3.83 -9.73 -0.30
C LYS A 37 -5.06 -10.09 0.52
N LYS A 38 -6.22 -10.20 -0.15
CA LYS A 38 -7.44 -10.73 0.47
C LYS A 38 -7.30 -12.22 0.71
N LEU A 39 -7.54 -12.67 1.92
CA LEU A 39 -7.48 -14.08 2.29
C LEU A 39 -8.80 -14.78 1.96
N ALA A 40 -8.73 -16.06 1.60
CA ALA A 40 -9.91 -16.88 1.28
C ALA A 40 -10.91 -16.99 2.45
N GLY A 41 -10.42 -16.94 3.70
CA GLY A 41 -11.23 -16.92 4.92
C GLY A 41 -11.70 -15.54 5.37
N GLY A 42 -11.49 -14.49 4.56
CA GLY A 42 -11.74 -13.09 4.92
C GLY A 42 -10.52 -12.42 5.56
N GLY A 43 -10.54 -11.09 5.61
CA GLY A 43 -9.41 -10.29 6.07
C GLY A 43 -8.38 -10.02 4.97
N TYR A 44 -7.41 -9.19 5.30
CA TYR A 44 -6.32 -8.81 4.41
C TYR A 44 -4.97 -9.14 5.06
N PHE A 45 -3.99 -9.45 4.24
CA PHE A 45 -2.62 -9.68 4.65
C PHE A 45 -1.70 -8.68 3.94
N LYS A 46 -0.91 -7.95 4.70
CA LYS A 46 0.07 -6.97 4.20
C LYS A 46 1.30 -7.71 3.68
N ILE A 47 1.62 -7.52 2.42
CA ILE A 47 2.82 -8.08 1.78
C ILE A 47 3.72 -6.91 1.41
N VAL A 48 4.97 -6.99 1.84
CA VAL A 48 6.03 -6.07 1.46
C VAL A 48 6.89 -6.72 0.40
N ASN A 49 7.29 -5.96 -0.61
CA ASN A 49 8.20 -6.45 -1.64
C ASN A 49 9.52 -6.92 -1.00
N GLN A 50 9.83 -8.20 -1.16
CA GLN A 50 10.97 -8.86 -0.52
C GLN A 50 12.33 -8.40 -1.08
N SER A 51 12.33 -7.75 -2.23
CA SER A 51 13.54 -7.18 -2.81
C SER A 51 14.00 -5.88 -2.14
N VAL A 52 13.10 -5.18 -1.41
CA VAL A 52 13.42 -3.89 -0.76
C VAL A 52 14.59 -4.01 0.24
N PRO A 53 14.61 -4.95 1.19
CA PRO A 53 15.74 -5.11 2.10
C PRO A 53 17.07 -5.40 1.36
N LYS A 54 16.99 -6.26 0.34
CA LYS A 54 18.18 -6.61 -0.49
C LYS A 54 18.70 -5.41 -1.28
N ALA A 55 17.79 -4.58 -1.82
CA ALA A 55 18.18 -3.36 -2.53
C ALA A 55 18.86 -2.37 -1.58
N LEU A 56 18.30 -2.14 -0.39
CA LEU A 56 18.92 -1.27 0.62
C LEU A 56 20.32 -1.74 1.03
N GLN A 57 20.52 -3.04 1.26
CA GLN A 57 21.84 -3.61 1.54
C GLN A 57 22.81 -3.36 0.40
N LYS A 58 22.40 -3.58 -0.85
CA LYS A 58 23.22 -3.31 -2.05
C LYS A 58 23.58 -1.83 -2.21
N LEU A 59 22.71 -0.93 -1.76
CA LEU A 59 22.95 0.52 -1.76
C LEU A 59 23.82 0.99 -0.59
N GLY A 60 24.26 0.07 0.29
CA GLY A 60 25.21 0.34 1.36
C GLY A 60 24.60 0.86 2.67
N TYR A 61 23.31 0.64 2.90
CA TYR A 61 22.68 0.93 4.19
C TYR A 61 23.05 -0.13 5.23
N THR A 62 23.27 0.31 6.47
CA THR A 62 23.51 -0.59 7.60
C THR A 62 22.23 -1.31 8.01
N ASP A 63 22.36 -2.43 8.74
CA ASP A 63 21.19 -3.19 9.22
C ASP A 63 20.26 -2.33 10.10
N ALA A 64 20.81 -1.42 10.91
CA ALA A 64 20.01 -0.49 11.72
C ALA A 64 19.22 0.49 10.82
N GLN A 65 19.86 1.11 9.84
CA GLN A 65 19.21 2.01 8.89
C GLN A 65 18.16 1.27 8.05
N LEU A 66 18.44 0.03 7.65
CA LEU A 66 17.49 -0.82 6.95
C LEU A 66 16.26 -1.10 7.82
N ALA A 67 16.45 -1.46 9.09
CA ALA A 67 15.35 -1.69 10.02
C ALA A 67 14.46 -0.45 10.19
N ASP A 68 15.06 0.74 10.30
CA ASP A 68 14.34 2.01 10.40
C ASP A 68 13.53 2.31 9.13
N ILE A 69 14.13 2.13 7.94
CA ILE A 69 13.45 2.33 6.65
C ILE A 69 12.28 1.34 6.49
N VAL A 70 12.51 0.07 6.77
CA VAL A 70 11.46 -0.96 6.67
C VAL A 70 10.33 -0.67 7.66
N SER A 71 10.65 -0.31 8.90
CA SER A 71 9.65 0.07 9.91
C SER A 71 8.85 1.31 9.49
N TYR A 72 9.48 2.29 8.86
CA TYR A 72 8.79 3.45 8.30
C TYR A 72 7.77 3.06 7.23
N VAL A 73 8.14 2.14 6.34
CA VAL A 73 7.27 1.67 5.24
C VAL A 73 6.13 0.79 5.74
N THR A 74 6.42 -0.14 6.67
CA THR A 74 5.49 -1.23 7.04
C THR A 74 4.77 -1.00 8.36
N GLY A 75 5.20 0.01 9.13
CA GLY A 75 4.80 0.26 10.50
C GLY A 75 5.42 -0.71 11.50
N THR A 76 5.32 -0.34 12.76
CA THR A 76 5.79 -1.16 13.89
C THR A 76 4.90 -2.37 14.16
N ASN A 77 3.64 -2.32 13.70
CA ASN A 77 2.58 -3.30 13.97
C ASN A 77 2.37 -3.56 15.48
N THR A 78 2.64 -2.57 16.31
CA THR A 78 2.38 -2.57 17.75
C THR A 78 2.00 -1.17 18.20
N PHE A 79 1.17 -1.07 19.25
CA PHE A 79 0.88 0.20 19.91
C PHE A 79 2.00 0.64 20.87
N THR A 80 2.99 -0.22 21.13
CA THR A 80 4.14 0.15 21.95
C THR A 80 4.97 1.22 21.25
N GLY A 81 5.14 2.38 21.91
CA GLY A 81 5.86 3.51 21.34
C GLY A 81 5.06 4.34 20.31
N ALA A 82 3.79 4.03 20.08
CA ALA A 82 2.93 4.86 19.24
C ALA A 82 2.73 6.26 19.86
N PRO A 83 2.76 7.33 19.08
CA PRO A 83 2.50 8.68 19.56
C PRO A 83 1.06 8.82 20.07
N HIS A 84 0.76 9.84 20.85
CA HIS A 84 -0.55 10.23 21.36
C HIS A 84 -1.31 9.13 22.12
N CYS A 85 -1.56 7.97 21.54
CA CYS A 85 -2.29 6.87 22.17
C CYS A 85 -1.57 5.54 21.92
N GLY A 86 -0.55 5.27 22.72
CA GLY A 86 0.19 4.01 22.71
C GLY A 86 -0.44 2.94 23.61
N ARG A 87 0.19 1.74 23.67
CA ARG A 87 -0.28 0.58 24.44
C ARG A 87 -0.69 0.93 25.89
N LYS A 88 0.13 1.73 26.58
CA LYS A 88 -0.17 2.15 27.96
C LYS A 88 -1.45 2.97 28.05
N ALA A 89 -1.66 3.89 27.10
CA ALA A 89 -2.87 4.71 27.05
C ALA A 89 -4.12 3.88 26.75
N LEU A 90 -4.03 2.88 25.85
CA LEU A 90 -5.13 1.95 25.58
C LEU A 90 -5.59 1.22 26.85
N LEU A 91 -4.63 0.72 27.66
CA LEU A 91 -4.92 0.04 28.93
C LEU A 91 -5.51 1.01 29.96
N GLN A 92 -4.99 2.23 30.06
CA GLN A 92 -5.51 3.26 30.97
C GLN A 92 -6.93 3.71 30.62
N ASN A 93 -7.29 3.67 29.33
CA ASN A 93 -8.66 3.96 28.86
C ASN A 93 -9.61 2.75 28.96
N GLY A 94 -9.20 1.67 29.65
CA GLY A 94 -10.08 0.57 30.02
C GLY A 94 -10.03 -0.67 29.13
N LEU A 95 -9.14 -0.73 28.13
CA LEU A 95 -8.89 -2.00 27.44
C LEU A 95 -8.06 -2.94 28.30
N THR A 96 -8.29 -4.23 28.14
CA THR A 96 -7.50 -5.29 28.77
C THR A 96 -6.28 -5.64 27.91
N GLU A 97 -5.26 -6.25 28.51
CA GLU A 97 -4.10 -6.77 27.79
C GLU A 97 -4.50 -7.68 26.63
N ARG A 98 -5.48 -8.58 26.85
CA ARG A 98 -5.98 -9.51 25.81
C ARG A 98 -6.62 -8.79 24.63
N GLU A 99 -7.31 -7.69 24.88
CA GLU A 99 -7.96 -6.89 23.80
C GLU A 99 -6.91 -6.11 23.01
N VAL A 100 -5.92 -5.54 23.69
CA VAL A 100 -4.78 -4.88 23.01
C VAL A 100 -4.00 -5.90 22.18
N GLU A 101 -3.75 -7.10 22.68
CA GLU A 101 -3.10 -8.17 21.90
C GLU A 101 -3.91 -8.58 20.66
N LYS A 102 -5.24 -8.67 20.78
CA LYS A 102 -6.11 -8.94 19.63
C LYS A 102 -6.00 -7.82 18.59
N ALA A 103 -6.03 -6.57 19.04
CA ALA A 103 -5.87 -5.41 18.17
C ALA A 103 -4.50 -5.43 17.48
N GLU A 104 -3.41 -5.67 18.21
CA GLU A 104 -2.05 -5.74 17.64
C GLU A 104 -1.90 -6.87 16.59
N LYS A 105 -2.54 -8.02 16.81
CA LYS A 105 -2.59 -9.08 15.80
C LYS A 105 -3.30 -8.66 14.52
N ALA A 106 -4.34 -7.84 14.64
CA ALA A 106 -5.09 -7.33 13.50
C ALA A 106 -4.38 -6.24 12.70
N LEU A 107 -3.42 -5.51 13.30
CA LEU A 107 -2.69 -4.40 12.66
C LEU A 107 -2.05 -4.78 11.32
N ARG A 108 -1.64 -6.03 11.17
CA ARG A 108 -1.02 -6.53 9.92
C ARG A 108 -1.98 -6.61 8.74
N GLY A 109 -3.29 -6.55 8.98
CA GLY A 109 -4.31 -6.70 7.95
C GLY A 109 -5.21 -5.49 7.79
N VAL A 110 -4.88 -4.34 8.39
CA VAL A 110 -5.72 -3.14 8.35
C VAL A 110 -4.95 -1.93 7.84
N PHE A 111 -5.69 -0.96 7.31
CA PHE A 111 -5.15 0.30 6.79
C PHE A 111 -5.22 1.46 7.79
N ASP A 112 -5.94 1.26 8.88
CA ASP A 112 -6.16 2.25 9.92
C ASP A 112 -6.29 1.54 11.27
N VAL A 113 -5.69 2.12 12.31
CA VAL A 113 -5.70 1.56 13.67
C VAL A 113 -7.13 1.41 14.24
N GLY A 114 -8.07 2.23 13.77
CA GLY A 114 -9.48 2.12 14.17
C GLY A 114 -10.10 0.79 13.80
N PHE A 115 -9.73 0.21 12.66
CA PHE A 115 -10.18 -1.14 12.28
C PHE A 115 -9.61 -2.23 13.19
N ALA A 116 -8.37 -2.07 13.69
CA ALA A 116 -7.78 -3.00 14.64
C ALA A 116 -8.46 -2.92 16.02
N LEU A 117 -8.98 -1.78 16.38
CA LEU A 117 -9.72 -1.55 17.61
C LEU A 117 -11.24 -1.75 17.47
N ALA A 118 -11.74 -2.15 16.32
CA ALA A 118 -13.17 -2.28 16.05
C ALA A 118 -13.84 -3.41 16.87
N PRO A 119 -15.18 -3.35 17.10
CA PRO A 119 -15.91 -4.32 17.93
C PRO A 119 -15.75 -5.77 17.47
N TRP A 120 -15.67 -5.99 16.15
CA TRP A 120 -15.46 -7.34 15.60
C TRP A 120 -14.04 -7.90 15.78
N VAL A 121 -13.08 -7.07 16.22
CA VAL A 121 -11.70 -7.48 16.53
C VAL A 121 -11.51 -7.68 18.02
N ILE A 122 -11.79 -6.65 18.83
CA ILE A 122 -11.53 -6.70 20.28
C ILE A 122 -12.69 -7.31 21.08
N GLY A 123 -13.89 -7.37 20.51
CA GLY A 123 -15.12 -7.91 21.09
C GLY A 123 -16.08 -6.83 21.52
N THR A 124 -17.39 -7.10 21.44
CA THR A 124 -18.45 -6.18 21.88
C THR A 124 -18.46 -5.98 23.38
N GLU A 125 -18.05 -7.00 24.14
CA GLU A 125 -17.93 -6.94 25.61
C GLU A 125 -16.95 -5.85 26.07
N ALA A 126 -15.93 -5.54 25.24
CA ALA A 126 -15.02 -4.42 25.50
C ALA A 126 -15.78 -3.09 25.47
N TYR A 127 -16.63 -2.92 24.47
CA TYR A 127 -17.43 -1.70 24.29
C TYR A 127 -18.50 -1.53 25.36
N GLU A 128 -19.19 -2.60 25.73
CA GLU A 128 -20.15 -2.61 26.84
C GLU A 128 -19.48 -2.20 28.17
N ARG A 129 -18.30 -2.75 28.45
CA ARG A 129 -17.51 -2.39 29.65
C ARG A 129 -17.04 -0.93 29.62
N LEU A 130 -16.76 -0.39 28.43
CA LEU A 130 -16.39 1.02 28.23
C LEU A 130 -17.62 1.97 28.29
N GLY A 131 -18.84 1.44 28.45
CA GLY A 131 -20.07 2.23 28.47
C GLY A 131 -20.44 2.80 27.11
N ILE A 132 -20.03 2.16 26.02
CA ILE A 132 -20.32 2.59 24.64
C ILE A 132 -21.44 1.72 24.10
N GLU A 133 -22.61 2.33 23.88
CA GLU A 133 -23.83 1.63 23.43
C GLU A 133 -23.71 1.13 21.96
N PRO A 134 -24.40 0.01 21.62
CA PRO A 134 -24.39 -0.54 20.27
C PRO A 134 -24.78 0.46 19.17
N GLU A 135 -25.71 1.36 19.46
CA GLU A 135 -26.17 2.42 18.56
C GLU A 135 -25.06 3.42 18.25
N VAL A 136 -24.04 3.55 19.09
CA VAL A 136 -22.90 4.44 18.90
C VAL A 136 -21.81 3.75 18.07
N TYR A 137 -21.34 2.56 18.51
CA TYR A 137 -20.22 1.90 17.84
C TYR A 137 -20.56 1.24 16.50
N ASN A 138 -21.85 1.02 16.21
CA ASN A 138 -22.30 0.51 14.91
C ASN A 138 -22.54 1.61 13.86
N LYS A 139 -22.38 2.89 14.22
CA LYS A 139 -22.50 3.98 13.25
C LYS A 139 -21.38 3.89 12.19
N PRO A 140 -21.70 4.10 10.91
CA PRO A 140 -20.68 4.20 9.88
C PRO A 140 -19.62 5.28 10.22
N GLY A 141 -18.34 4.90 10.15
CA GLY A 141 -17.24 5.82 10.45
C GLY A 141 -16.92 5.97 11.94
N PHE A 142 -17.52 5.18 12.82
CA PHE A 142 -17.13 5.16 14.24
C PHE A 142 -15.67 4.75 14.38
N HIS A 143 -14.94 5.45 15.26
CA HIS A 143 -13.53 5.22 15.54
C HIS A 143 -13.25 5.37 17.04
N LEU A 144 -12.81 4.30 17.71
CA LEU A 144 -12.67 4.27 19.17
C LEU A 144 -11.72 5.35 19.71
N LEU A 145 -10.56 5.58 19.07
CA LEU A 145 -9.63 6.61 19.52
C LEU A 145 -10.22 8.02 19.36
N ARG A 146 -10.99 8.24 18.30
CA ARG A 146 -11.70 9.51 18.10
C ARG A 146 -12.76 9.70 19.18
N PHE A 147 -13.49 8.66 19.54
CA PHE A 147 -14.48 8.68 20.61
C PHE A 147 -13.86 9.05 21.97
N TRP A 148 -12.69 8.50 22.30
CA TRP A 148 -11.99 8.83 23.56
C TRP A 148 -11.38 10.24 23.56
N GLY A 149 -10.95 10.75 22.43
CA GLY A 149 -10.39 12.10 22.30
C GLY A 149 -11.39 13.22 22.58
N HIS A 150 -12.67 12.89 22.62
CA HIS A 150 -13.75 13.82 22.86
C HIS A 150 -14.56 13.41 24.08
N SER A 151 -14.17 13.92 25.26
CA SER A 151 -15.07 13.90 26.41
C SER A 151 -16.37 14.64 26.05
N ASP A 152 -17.48 13.92 26.00
CA ASP A 152 -18.88 14.36 26.00
C ASP A 152 -19.53 14.89 24.72
N LYS A 153 -18.82 15.16 23.62
CA LYS A 153 -19.47 15.50 22.34
C LYS A 153 -18.57 15.11 21.16
N GLU A 154 -19.11 14.32 20.22
CA GLU A 154 -18.47 14.17 18.90
C GLU A 154 -18.15 15.55 18.32
N PRO A 155 -16.90 15.87 17.96
CA PRO A 155 -16.62 17.12 17.28
C PRO A 155 -17.35 17.10 15.96
N GLN A 156 -18.05 18.17 15.70
CA GLN A 156 -18.66 18.39 14.40
C GLN A 156 -17.56 18.35 13.33
N PRO A 157 -17.74 17.62 12.23
CA PRO A 157 -16.78 17.64 11.12
C PRO A 157 -16.42 19.07 10.72
N GLY A 158 -15.12 19.37 10.64
CA GLY A 158 -14.63 20.71 10.29
C GLY A 158 -14.36 21.64 11.49
N THR A 159 -14.57 21.20 12.75
CA THR A 159 -14.12 21.98 13.91
C THR A 159 -12.61 21.82 14.13
N ALA A 160 -11.95 22.82 14.73
CA ALA A 160 -10.52 22.78 15.00
C ALA A 160 -10.11 21.55 15.86
N ALA A 161 -10.97 21.10 16.78
CA ALA A 161 -10.75 19.91 17.59
C ALA A 161 -10.80 18.64 16.76
N ALA A 162 -11.75 18.50 15.82
CA ALA A 162 -11.84 17.36 14.90
C ALA A 162 -10.62 17.29 13.98
N VAL A 163 -10.17 18.42 13.45
CA VAL A 163 -8.98 18.53 12.59
C VAL A 163 -7.71 18.08 13.32
N ASN A 164 -7.53 18.50 14.58
CA ASN A 164 -6.35 18.14 15.36
C ASN A 164 -6.34 16.63 15.67
N TRP A 165 -7.49 16.05 16.00
CA TRP A 165 -7.60 14.62 16.34
C TRP A 165 -7.38 13.71 15.12
N ASP A 166 -7.89 14.09 13.95
CA ASP A 166 -7.62 13.35 12.71
C ASP A 166 -6.12 13.38 12.35
N LYS A 167 -5.42 14.49 12.65
CA LYS A 167 -3.97 14.58 12.51
C LYS A 167 -3.26 13.60 13.46
N GLU A 168 -3.64 13.56 14.73
CA GLU A 168 -3.06 12.66 15.73
C GLU A 168 -3.27 11.19 15.37
N ILE A 169 -4.47 10.81 14.92
CA ILE A 169 -4.75 9.45 14.39
C ILE A 169 -3.88 9.17 13.16
N GLY A 170 -3.70 10.17 12.28
CA GLY A 170 -2.80 10.06 11.14
C GLY A 170 -1.35 9.76 11.57
N GLU A 171 -0.85 10.43 12.58
CA GLU A 171 0.49 10.20 13.14
C GLU A 171 0.62 8.83 13.83
N ILE A 172 -0.43 8.35 14.50
CA ILE A 172 -0.48 6.98 15.03
C ILE A 172 -0.42 5.97 13.89
N ASN A 173 -1.23 6.15 12.85
CA ASN A 173 -1.24 5.30 11.67
C ASN A 173 0.12 5.26 10.97
N ASP A 174 0.77 6.41 10.81
CA ASP A 174 2.09 6.50 10.20
C ASP A 174 3.14 5.64 10.92
N VAL A 175 3.07 5.58 12.26
CA VAL A 175 3.99 4.78 13.07
C VAL A 175 3.57 3.31 13.15
N VAL A 176 2.28 3.05 13.40
CA VAL A 176 1.78 1.70 13.71
C VAL A 176 1.50 0.88 12.45
N ILE A 177 0.89 1.48 11.45
CA ILE A 177 0.52 0.84 10.17
C ILE A 177 1.65 1.02 9.13
N GLY A 178 2.38 2.14 9.19
CA GLY A 178 3.42 2.54 8.24
C GLY A 178 2.90 3.43 7.13
N ARG A 179 3.82 4.10 6.46
CA ARG A 179 3.51 5.08 5.41
C ARG A 179 3.34 4.46 4.03
N MET A 180 3.69 3.18 3.88
CA MET A 180 3.56 2.40 2.64
C MET A 180 4.33 2.98 1.45
N THR A 181 5.28 3.88 1.71
CA THR A 181 6.21 4.46 0.75
C THR A 181 7.57 4.65 1.40
N VAL A 182 8.62 4.66 0.59
CA VAL A 182 9.98 4.99 1.04
C VAL A 182 10.25 6.50 1.01
N GLU A 183 9.38 7.28 0.41
CA GLU A 183 9.54 8.73 0.34
C GLU A 183 9.45 9.35 1.74
N GLY A 184 10.49 10.08 2.13
CA GLY A 184 10.63 10.63 3.48
C GLY A 184 11.09 9.64 4.54
N ALA A 185 11.48 8.41 4.17
CA ALA A 185 12.04 7.44 5.11
C ALA A 185 13.37 7.94 5.72
N PRO A 186 13.60 7.69 7.02
CA PRO A 186 14.84 8.10 7.67
C PRO A 186 16.04 7.46 6.97
N HIS A 187 17.18 8.16 6.94
CA HIS A 187 18.43 7.72 6.33
C HIS A 187 18.43 7.53 4.82
N LEU A 188 17.26 7.41 4.17
CA LEU A 188 17.19 7.14 2.73
C LEU A 188 17.62 8.37 1.93
N ARG A 189 18.66 8.21 1.11
CA ARG A 189 19.20 9.28 0.26
C ARG A 189 18.31 9.51 -0.95
N ALA A 190 18.15 10.78 -1.34
CA ALA A 190 17.28 11.18 -2.45
C ALA A 190 17.67 10.51 -3.78
N GLU A 191 18.98 10.35 -4.04
CA GLU A 191 19.48 9.69 -5.25
C GLU A 191 19.13 8.20 -5.35
N HIS A 192 18.72 7.56 -4.24
CA HIS A 192 18.30 6.16 -4.22
C HIS A 192 16.79 5.96 -4.40
N LEU A 193 15.98 7.01 -4.28
CA LEU A 193 14.53 6.91 -4.43
C LEU A 193 14.09 6.24 -5.75
N PRO A 194 14.73 6.52 -6.93
CA PRO A 194 14.32 5.90 -8.18
C PRO A 194 14.40 4.37 -8.21
N VAL A 195 15.21 3.76 -7.34
CA VAL A 195 15.33 2.29 -7.22
C VAL A 195 14.02 1.67 -6.71
N PHE A 196 13.22 2.44 -6.00
CA PHE A 196 11.98 2.01 -5.35
C PHE A 196 10.71 2.54 -6.02
N ASP A 197 10.83 3.18 -7.19
CA ASP A 197 9.68 3.65 -7.95
C ASP A 197 8.85 2.45 -8.42
N CYS A 198 7.55 2.53 -8.19
CA CYS A 198 6.57 1.52 -8.57
C CYS A 198 5.73 1.99 -9.77
N ALA A 199 4.86 1.13 -10.28
CA ALA A 199 3.95 1.49 -11.36
C ALA A 199 3.00 2.63 -10.97
N ASN A 200 2.66 2.75 -9.68
CA ASN A 200 1.81 3.80 -9.15
C ASN A 200 2.46 4.49 -7.95
N ARG A 201 1.90 5.63 -7.55
CA ARG A 201 2.27 6.31 -6.32
C ARG A 201 1.97 5.43 -5.12
N CYS A 202 2.93 5.34 -4.19
CA CYS A 202 2.84 4.46 -3.03
C CYS A 202 2.39 5.20 -1.77
N GLY A 203 1.47 4.61 -1.01
CA GLY A 203 1.00 5.17 0.24
C GLY A 203 0.24 6.50 0.09
N LYS A 204 0.01 7.17 1.22
CA LYS A 204 -0.76 8.43 1.24
C LYS A 204 0.05 9.65 0.78
N ILE A 205 1.36 9.63 0.95
CA ILE A 205 2.25 10.77 0.74
C ILE A 205 3.18 10.60 -0.46
N GLY A 206 3.28 9.41 -1.04
CA GLY A 206 4.15 9.13 -2.17
C GLY A 206 3.73 9.92 -3.40
N GLN A 207 4.71 10.51 -4.08
CA GLN A 207 4.51 11.28 -5.32
C GLN A 207 5.17 10.61 -6.51
N ARG A 208 6.16 9.77 -6.24
CA ARG A 208 6.97 9.12 -7.27
C ARG A 208 6.25 7.89 -7.83
N PHE A 209 6.42 7.70 -9.13
CA PHE A 209 5.94 6.54 -9.88
C PHE A 209 6.77 6.40 -11.17
N LEU A 210 6.69 5.27 -11.83
CA LEU A 210 7.30 5.06 -13.14
C LEU A 210 6.49 5.79 -14.20
N GLU A 211 7.12 6.71 -14.91
CA GLU A 211 6.48 7.46 -15.99
C GLU A 211 5.92 6.53 -17.07
N PRO A 212 4.75 6.84 -17.67
CA PRO A 212 4.12 5.98 -18.65
C PRO A 212 5.05 5.59 -19.82
N MET A 213 5.86 6.55 -20.32
CA MET A 213 6.83 6.27 -21.36
C MET A 213 7.94 5.32 -20.97
N ALA A 214 8.31 5.24 -19.68
CA ALA A 214 9.29 4.26 -19.20
C ALA A 214 8.79 2.82 -19.41
N HIS A 215 7.49 2.57 -19.24
CA HIS A 215 6.87 1.27 -19.55
C HIS A 215 6.98 0.94 -21.05
N VAL A 216 6.72 1.91 -21.93
CA VAL A 216 6.80 1.76 -23.38
C VAL A 216 8.24 1.45 -23.82
N HIS A 217 9.20 2.21 -23.32
CA HIS A 217 10.63 2.03 -23.63
C HIS A 217 11.16 0.69 -23.12
N MET A 218 10.74 0.22 -21.96
CA MET A 218 11.10 -1.11 -21.45
C MET A 218 10.59 -2.21 -22.37
N MET A 219 9.33 -2.12 -22.84
CA MET A 219 8.80 -3.07 -23.82
C MET A 219 9.56 -3.00 -25.14
N ALA A 220 9.87 -1.79 -25.62
CA ALA A 220 10.61 -1.60 -26.87
C ALA A 220 12.03 -2.19 -26.81
N ALA A 221 12.71 -2.08 -25.68
CA ALA A 221 14.01 -2.68 -25.47
C ALA A 221 13.97 -4.22 -25.51
N ALA A 222 12.88 -4.83 -25.04
CA ALA A 222 12.73 -6.29 -25.00
C ALA A 222 12.14 -6.88 -26.31
N GLN A 223 11.32 -6.13 -27.03
CA GLN A 223 10.58 -6.63 -28.22
C GLN A 223 11.45 -7.24 -29.32
N PRO A 224 12.66 -6.72 -29.65
CA PRO A 224 13.49 -7.30 -30.71
C PRO A 224 13.93 -8.74 -30.44
N PHE A 225 13.94 -9.18 -29.19
CA PHE A 225 14.35 -10.53 -28.78
C PHE A 225 13.20 -11.54 -28.76
N LEU A 226 11.97 -11.10 -29.06
CA LEU A 226 10.75 -11.89 -28.95
C LEU A 226 10.02 -11.95 -30.29
N SER A 227 9.64 -13.16 -30.70
CA SER A 227 8.81 -13.37 -31.89
C SER A 227 7.33 -13.04 -31.64
N GLY A 228 6.85 -13.20 -30.43
CA GLY A 228 5.50 -12.85 -29.98
C GLY A 228 5.39 -11.48 -29.32
N ALA A 229 4.22 -11.16 -28.84
CA ALA A 229 3.94 -9.90 -28.13
C ALA A 229 4.41 -9.96 -26.67
N ILE A 230 4.43 -8.79 -26.02
CA ILE A 230 4.72 -8.61 -24.61
C ILE A 230 3.41 -8.24 -23.91
N SER A 231 3.05 -9.00 -22.88
CA SER A 231 1.95 -8.64 -21.99
C SER A 231 2.45 -7.73 -20.89
N LYS A 232 2.20 -6.44 -21.03
CA LYS A 232 2.55 -5.42 -20.08
C LYS A 232 1.54 -4.29 -20.09
N THR A 233 1.21 -3.82 -18.90
CA THR A 233 0.35 -2.65 -18.70
C THR A 233 1.20 -1.38 -18.61
N VAL A 234 0.81 -0.36 -19.37
CA VAL A 234 1.26 1.02 -19.17
C VAL A 234 0.30 1.65 -18.16
N ASN A 235 0.79 1.91 -16.96
CA ASN A 235 0.00 2.55 -15.92
C ASN A 235 0.04 4.06 -16.09
N LEU A 236 -1.14 4.68 -16.00
CA LEU A 236 -1.34 6.13 -16.14
C LEU A 236 -1.95 6.68 -14.86
N PRO A 237 -1.45 7.82 -14.36
CA PRO A 237 -2.10 8.52 -13.26
C PRO A 237 -3.50 8.99 -13.63
N LYS A 238 -4.33 9.24 -12.62
CA LYS A 238 -5.73 9.64 -12.78
C LYS A 238 -5.90 10.92 -13.61
N GLU A 239 -4.96 11.82 -13.52
CA GLU A 239 -4.91 13.12 -14.21
C GLU A 239 -4.53 13.04 -15.69
N SER A 240 -4.10 11.86 -16.20
CA SER A 240 -3.72 11.69 -17.60
C SER A 240 -4.84 12.02 -18.55
N SER A 241 -4.50 12.76 -19.62
CA SER A 241 -5.40 13.22 -20.66
C SER A 241 -5.61 12.19 -21.78
N VAL A 242 -6.49 12.51 -22.72
CA VAL A 242 -6.69 11.73 -23.95
C VAL A 242 -5.45 11.81 -24.84
N GLU A 243 -4.80 12.96 -24.86
CA GLU A 243 -3.59 13.23 -25.64
C GLU A 243 -2.41 12.37 -25.14
N ASP A 244 -2.28 12.17 -23.81
CA ASP A 244 -1.26 11.27 -23.23
C ASP A 244 -1.48 9.83 -23.71
N VAL A 245 -2.73 9.37 -23.74
CA VAL A 245 -3.10 8.04 -24.27
C VAL A 245 -2.76 7.92 -25.76
N GLU A 246 -3.08 8.94 -26.55
CA GLU A 246 -2.78 8.98 -27.98
C GLU A 246 -1.27 8.92 -28.23
N GLU A 247 -0.49 9.67 -27.46
CA GLU A 247 0.97 9.67 -27.56
C GLU A 247 1.57 8.29 -27.27
N ILE A 248 1.09 7.60 -26.23
CA ILE A 248 1.55 6.25 -25.89
C ILE A 248 1.31 5.27 -27.03
N TYR A 249 0.12 5.28 -27.65
CA TYR A 249 -0.16 4.41 -28.78
C TYR A 249 0.69 4.74 -30.02
N LYS A 250 0.87 6.03 -30.31
CA LYS A 250 1.72 6.49 -31.42
C LYS A 250 3.17 6.09 -31.22
N GLU A 251 3.71 6.30 -30.02
CA GLU A 251 5.09 5.97 -29.74
C GLU A 251 5.33 4.45 -29.71
N GLY A 252 4.40 3.68 -29.12
CA GLY A 252 4.46 2.23 -29.16
C GLY A 252 4.46 1.67 -30.59
N TRP A 253 3.66 2.27 -31.50
CA TRP A 253 3.69 1.92 -32.91
C TRP A 253 5.02 2.26 -33.58
N LYS A 254 5.55 3.46 -33.37
CA LYS A 254 6.85 3.88 -33.92
C LYS A 254 8.00 2.97 -33.45
N LEU A 255 7.95 2.53 -32.19
CA LEU A 255 8.96 1.64 -31.60
C LEU A 255 8.75 0.16 -31.97
N GLY A 256 7.74 -0.16 -32.79
CA GLY A 256 7.49 -1.50 -33.31
C GLY A 256 6.95 -2.48 -32.28
N LEU A 257 6.25 -2.01 -31.25
CA LEU A 257 5.57 -2.87 -30.28
C LEU A 257 4.40 -3.61 -30.94
N LYS A 258 4.26 -4.89 -30.60
CA LYS A 258 3.19 -5.76 -31.14
C LYS A 258 1.88 -5.64 -30.39
N ALA A 259 1.90 -5.21 -29.13
CA ALA A 259 0.73 -4.98 -28.29
C ALA A 259 1.02 -3.93 -27.24
N ILE A 260 -0.01 -3.16 -26.86
CA ILE A 260 0.00 -2.21 -25.73
C ILE A 260 -1.32 -2.36 -24.98
N ALA A 261 -1.24 -2.46 -23.64
CA ALA A 261 -2.37 -2.37 -22.75
C ALA A 261 -2.19 -1.14 -21.84
N LEU A 262 -3.27 -0.39 -21.62
CA LEU A 262 -3.28 0.80 -20.76
C LEU A 262 -4.19 0.59 -19.56
N TYR A 263 -3.81 1.14 -18.43
CA TYR A 263 -4.65 1.27 -17.25
C TYR A 263 -4.48 2.65 -16.64
N ARG A 264 -5.55 3.44 -16.60
CA ARG A 264 -5.57 4.74 -15.94
C ARG A 264 -6.24 4.62 -14.57
N ASP A 265 -5.60 5.15 -13.55
CA ASP A 265 -6.13 5.18 -12.18
C ASP A 265 -7.52 5.80 -12.14
N GLY A 266 -8.43 5.19 -11.36
CA GLY A 266 -9.80 5.65 -11.22
C GLY A 266 -10.70 5.41 -12.45
N SER A 267 -10.24 4.68 -13.48
CA SER A 267 -11.06 4.32 -14.65
C SER A 267 -12.14 3.28 -14.34
N LYS A 268 -12.01 2.57 -13.22
CA LYS A 268 -13.00 1.59 -12.74
C LYS A 268 -13.47 1.96 -11.34
N SER A 269 -14.72 1.63 -11.02
CA SER A 269 -15.33 1.87 -9.70
C SER A 269 -14.69 1.04 -8.57
N SER A 270 -14.05 -0.07 -8.91
CA SER A 270 -13.29 -0.92 -7.97
C SER A 270 -11.95 -1.23 -8.62
N GLN A 271 -10.88 -0.77 -7.99
CA GLN A 271 -9.52 -1.13 -8.39
C GLN A 271 -9.12 -2.44 -7.73
N PRO A 272 -8.51 -3.40 -8.44
CA PRO A 272 -7.83 -4.50 -7.80
C PRO A 272 -6.60 -3.92 -7.07
N LEU A 273 -6.61 -4.00 -5.76
CA LEU A 273 -5.47 -3.70 -4.89
C LEU A 273 -4.50 -4.86 -4.91
#